data_6e3459f62a7c6784454d73efa7199aa9
#
_entry.id   6e3459f62a7c6784454d73efa7199aa9
#
_cell.length_a   1.000
_cell.length_b   1.000
_cell.length_c   1.000
_cell.angle_alpha   90.00
_cell.angle_beta   90.00
_cell.angle_gamma   90.00
#
_symmetry.space_group_name_H-M   'P 1'
#
loop_
_entity.id
_entity.type
_entity.pdbx_description
1 polymer ?
#
loop_
_entity_poly.entity_id
_entity_poly.type
_entity_poly.pdbx_seq_one_letter_code
_entity_poly.pdbx_strand_id
1 'polypeptide(L)'
;KPTELDKKAGEMIPVLEEMLPVITEMNSYYGGKLYQKDDYKKAQVLHSKIVKITEKYNVIANKYEETFQANARDVRENKMQDFVKNKEFTDYNQFIFIRNSEDFVKEINRQNLDASNFTDGNIKEFKILQEKVEKSLNVFRKTLKNTKQLKKEGFEKEDFDPFVTKASAFKRSMDEFVKKMEKKEKASHSATNNSFFAKSEEGTPENILKLYNELIAERNKILNKKIDRKS
;
A
#
# COMPACT_ATOMS: atom_id res chain seq x y z
N LYS A 1 -21.64 8.41 -18.59
CA LYS A 1 -21.78 6.95 -18.79
C LYS A 1 -20.94 6.27 -17.72
N PRO A 2 -21.42 5.14 -17.12
CA PRO A 2 -20.61 4.39 -16.16
C PRO A 2 -19.29 3.96 -16.80
N THR A 3 -18.21 4.06 -16.02
CA THR A 3 -16.89 3.55 -16.42
C THR A 3 -16.91 2.01 -16.41
N GLU A 4 -15.88 1.39 -16.97
CA GLU A 4 -15.73 -0.07 -16.88
C GLU A 4 -15.57 -0.52 -15.41
N LEU A 5 -14.91 0.29 -14.60
CA LEU A 5 -14.76 0.05 -13.17
C LEU A 5 -16.11 0.09 -12.43
N ASP A 6 -16.99 1.07 -12.77
CA ASP A 6 -18.35 1.15 -12.20
C ASP A 6 -19.18 -0.10 -12.53
N LYS A 7 -19.04 -0.62 -13.76
CA LYS A 7 -19.73 -1.85 -14.17
C LYS A 7 -19.24 -3.05 -13.35
N LYS A 8 -17.91 -3.18 -13.18
CA LYS A 8 -17.33 -4.27 -12.39
C LYS A 8 -17.72 -4.18 -10.91
N ALA A 9 -17.78 -2.99 -10.35
CA ALA A 9 -18.31 -2.78 -9.00
C ALA A 9 -19.80 -3.20 -8.91
N GLY A 10 -20.58 -2.84 -9.92
CA GLY A 10 -22.00 -3.25 -10.01
C GLY A 10 -22.21 -4.77 -10.07
N GLU A 11 -21.31 -5.52 -10.70
CA GLU A 11 -21.34 -7.00 -10.73
C GLU A 11 -21.18 -7.63 -9.34
N MET A 12 -20.58 -6.93 -8.36
CA MET A 12 -20.40 -7.43 -6.99
C MET A 12 -21.70 -7.38 -6.17
N ILE A 13 -22.58 -6.42 -6.47
CA ILE A 13 -23.79 -6.15 -5.67
C ILE A 13 -24.69 -7.39 -5.54
N PRO A 14 -25.08 -8.08 -6.61
CA PRO A 14 -25.95 -9.27 -6.50
C PRO A 14 -25.34 -10.38 -5.65
N VAL A 15 -24.03 -10.54 -5.68
CA VAL A 15 -23.34 -11.58 -4.88
C VAL A 15 -23.30 -11.20 -3.41
N LEU A 16 -23.13 -9.91 -3.09
CA LEU A 16 -23.23 -9.41 -1.72
C LEU A 16 -24.65 -9.53 -1.17
N GLU A 17 -25.67 -9.29 -2.01
CA GLU A 17 -27.08 -9.50 -1.66
C GLU A 17 -27.39 -10.99 -1.40
N GLU A 18 -26.77 -11.93 -2.16
CA GLU A 18 -26.86 -13.38 -1.91
C GLU A 18 -26.14 -13.76 -0.59
N MET A 19 -25.02 -13.10 -0.27
CA MET A 19 -24.19 -13.38 0.91
C MET A 19 -24.84 -12.93 2.22
N LEU A 20 -25.45 -11.76 2.24
CA LEU A 20 -25.98 -11.11 3.44
C LEU A 20 -26.94 -11.98 4.26
N PRO A 21 -27.98 -12.63 3.68
CA PRO A 21 -28.87 -13.50 4.44
C PRO A 21 -28.16 -14.72 5.03
N VAL A 22 -27.16 -15.26 4.33
CA VAL A 22 -26.38 -16.40 4.85
C VAL A 22 -25.55 -15.98 6.08
N ILE A 23 -24.88 -14.84 6.01
CA ILE A 23 -24.13 -14.29 7.17
C ILE A 23 -25.09 -14.00 8.34
N THR A 24 -26.25 -13.43 8.08
CA THR A 24 -27.27 -13.15 9.10
C THR A 24 -27.73 -14.43 9.77
N GLU A 25 -28.02 -15.48 8.98
CA GLU A 25 -28.39 -16.79 9.49
C GLU A 25 -27.26 -17.44 10.31
N MET A 26 -25.99 -17.33 9.86
CA MET A 26 -24.82 -17.81 10.60
C MET A 26 -24.69 -17.09 11.95
N ASN A 27 -24.81 -15.77 11.96
CA ASN A 27 -24.74 -14.99 13.20
C ASN A 27 -25.84 -15.40 14.20
N SER A 28 -27.07 -15.59 13.74
CA SER A 28 -28.18 -16.06 14.58
C SER A 28 -27.96 -17.49 15.09
N TYR A 29 -27.47 -18.36 14.24
CA TYR A 29 -27.20 -19.76 14.58
C TYR A 29 -26.09 -19.91 15.61
N TYR A 30 -24.94 -19.26 15.40
CA TYR A 30 -23.82 -19.33 16.30
C TYR A 30 -24.03 -18.47 17.56
N GLY A 31 -24.59 -17.27 17.43
CA GLY A 31 -24.90 -16.40 18.56
C GLY A 31 -25.93 -16.99 19.52
N GLY A 32 -26.93 -17.70 18.99
CA GLY A 32 -27.93 -18.44 19.75
C GLY A 32 -27.46 -19.82 20.25
N LYS A 33 -26.21 -20.22 19.98
CA LYS A 33 -25.64 -21.55 20.32
C LYS A 33 -26.49 -22.71 19.83
N LEU A 34 -27.21 -22.54 18.71
CA LEU A 34 -28.14 -23.55 18.18
C LEU A 34 -27.40 -24.80 17.68
N TYR A 35 -26.10 -24.71 17.40
CA TYR A 35 -25.24 -25.85 17.05
C TYR A 35 -25.20 -26.94 18.13
N GLN A 36 -25.49 -26.60 19.38
CA GLN A 36 -25.57 -27.58 20.46
C GLN A 36 -26.81 -28.45 20.37
N LYS A 37 -27.86 -27.99 19.65
CA LYS A 37 -29.13 -28.70 19.52
C LYS A 37 -29.19 -29.65 18.33
N ASP A 38 -28.39 -29.42 17.28
CA ASP A 38 -28.42 -30.13 16.02
C ASP A 38 -27.11 -30.84 15.65
N ASP A 39 -26.18 -30.89 16.60
CA ASP A 39 -24.85 -31.48 16.41
C ASP A 39 -24.15 -30.93 15.15
N TYR A 40 -24.14 -29.61 14.99
CA TYR A 40 -23.51 -28.88 13.86
C TYR A 40 -24.06 -29.21 12.47
N LYS A 41 -25.19 -29.92 12.31
CA LYS A 41 -25.74 -30.26 10.99
C LYS A 41 -26.04 -29.02 10.14
N LYS A 42 -26.66 -28.01 10.74
CA LYS A 42 -26.94 -26.75 10.06
C LYS A 42 -25.67 -25.94 9.79
N ALA A 43 -24.66 -26.03 10.66
CA ALA A 43 -23.36 -25.39 10.44
C ALA A 43 -22.71 -25.84 9.13
N GLN A 44 -22.73 -27.13 8.83
CA GLN A 44 -22.17 -27.69 7.59
C GLN A 44 -22.89 -27.14 6.34
N VAL A 45 -24.21 -27.00 6.41
CA VAL A 45 -25.01 -26.43 5.31
C VAL A 45 -24.67 -24.95 5.11
N LEU A 46 -24.62 -24.17 6.18
CA LEU A 46 -24.27 -22.75 6.14
C LEU A 46 -22.84 -22.53 5.65
N HIS A 47 -21.90 -23.34 6.12
CA HIS A 47 -20.52 -23.30 5.65
C HIS A 47 -20.43 -23.58 4.15
N SER A 48 -21.09 -24.61 3.66
CA SER A 48 -21.08 -24.95 2.23
C SER A 48 -21.70 -23.83 1.38
N LYS A 49 -22.74 -23.16 1.87
CA LYS A 49 -23.36 -22.01 1.19
C LYS A 49 -22.39 -20.82 1.13
N ILE A 50 -21.81 -20.42 2.28
CA ILE A 50 -20.95 -19.24 2.31
C ILE A 50 -19.68 -19.44 1.48
N VAL A 51 -19.09 -20.64 1.48
CA VAL A 51 -17.93 -20.96 0.64
C VAL A 51 -18.25 -20.76 -0.84
N LYS A 52 -19.36 -21.30 -1.34
CA LYS A 52 -19.77 -21.16 -2.75
C LYS A 52 -20.00 -19.69 -3.14
N ILE A 53 -20.62 -18.90 -2.25
CA ILE A 53 -20.85 -17.47 -2.51
C ILE A 53 -19.52 -16.71 -2.49
N THR A 54 -18.64 -17.03 -1.56
CA THR A 54 -17.29 -16.41 -1.47
C THR A 54 -16.45 -16.72 -2.71
N GLU A 55 -16.54 -17.93 -3.25
CA GLU A 55 -15.87 -18.29 -4.51
C GLU A 55 -16.36 -17.42 -5.68
N LYS A 56 -17.69 -17.25 -5.82
CA LYS A 56 -18.28 -16.35 -6.83
C LYS A 56 -17.81 -14.91 -6.64
N TYR A 57 -17.84 -14.42 -5.39
CA TYR A 57 -17.37 -13.08 -5.05
C TYR A 57 -15.91 -12.88 -5.44
N ASN A 58 -15.02 -13.80 -5.09
CA ASN A 58 -13.60 -13.72 -5.38
C ASN A 58 -13.31 -13.62 -6.89
N VAL A 59 -14.05 -14.34 -7.72
CA VAL A 59 -13.89 -14.26 -9.19
C VAL A 59 -14.22 -12.85 -9.70
N ILE A 60 -15.28 -12.23 -9.19
CA ILE A 60 -15.68 -10.87 -9.59
C ILE A 60 -14.74 -9.83 -9.00
N ALA A 61 -14.39 -9.97 -7.72
CA ALA A 61 -13.47 -9.08 -7.02
C ALA A 61 -12.08 -9.04 -7.69
N ASN A 62 -11.56 -10.19 -8.12
CA ASN A 62 -10.30 -10.25 -8.86
C ASN A 62 -10.37 -9.48 -10.19
N LYS A 63 -11.46 -9.62 -10.95
CA LYS A 63 -11.65 -8.85 -12.19
C LYS A 63 -11.79 -7.35 -11.96
N TYR A 64 -12.45 -6.96 -10.88
CA TYR A 64 -12.51 -5.56 -10.44
C TYR A 64 -11.13 -5.03 -10.12
N GLU A 65 -10.36 -5.78 -9.31
CA GLU A 65 -9.00 -5.41 -8.94
C GLU A 65 -8.06 -5.28 -10.15
N GLU A 66 -8.12 -6.23 -11.10
CA GLU A 66 -7.36 -6.16 -12.36
C GLU A 66 -7.70 -4.88 -13.15
N THR A 67 -8.99 -4.55 -13.28
CA THR A 67 -9.46 -3.33 -13.96
C THR A 67 -8.99 -2.09 -13.22
N PHE A 68 -9.09 -2.08 -11.89
CA PHE A 68 -8.62 -0.98 -11.04
C PHE A 68 -7.13 -0.75 -11.20
N GLN A 69 -6.32 -1.81 -11.17
CA GLN A 69 -4.87 -1.72 -11.32
C GLN A 69 -4.46 -1.25 -12.73
N ALA A 70 -5.18 -1.68 -13.77
CA ALA A 70 -4.95 -1.19 -15.13
C ALA A 70 -5.23 0.32 -15.23
N ASN A 71 -6.39 0.78 -14.77
CA ASN A 71 -6.74 2.20 -14.75
C ASN A 71 -5.75 3.03 -13.91
N ALA A 72 -5.37 2.53 -12.73
CA ALA A 72 -4.40 3.20 -11.88
C ALA A 72 -3.01 3.32 -12.54
N ARG A 73 -2.64 2.34 -13.38
CA ARG A 73 -1.41 2.38 -14.18
C ARG A 73 -1.49 3.47 -15.24
N ASP A 74 -2.57 3.49 -16.03
CA ASP A 74 -2.77 4.49 -17.09
C ASP A 74 -2.79 5.91 -16.52
N VAL A 75 -3.48 6.14 -15.41
CA VAL A 75 -3.49 7.44 -14.72
C VAL A 75 -2.08 7.85 -14.28
N ARG A 76 -1.29 6.91 -13.77
CA ARG A 76 0.09 7.17 -13.36
C ARG A 76 1.00 7.48 -14.54
N GLU A 77 0.87 6.76 -15.64
CA GLU A 77 1.66 6.99 -16.86
C GLU A 77 1.32 8.33 -17.49
N ASN A 78 0.04 8.66 -17.60
CA ASN A 78 -0.41 9.97 -18.09
C ASN A 78 0.14 11.11 -17.23
N LYS A 79 0.08 10.97 -15.91
CA LYS A 79 0.63 11.97 -14.99
C LYS A 79 2.14 12.15 -15.13
N MET A 80 2.89 11.09 -15.38
CA MET A 80 4.32 11.17 -15.65
C MET A 80 4.60 11.93 -16.95
N GLN A 81 3.84 11.65 -18.00
CA GLN A 81 3.95 12.37 -19.28
C GLN A 81 3.63 13.86 -19.12
N ASP A 82 2.60 14.18 -18.33
CA ASP A 82 2.23 15.57 -18.05
C ASP A 82 3.35 16.31 -17.31
N PHE A 83 3.99 15.72 -16.32
CA PHE A 83 5.13 16.33 -15.63
C PHE A 83 6.30 16.63 -16.60
N VAL A 84 6.60 15.69 -17.49
CA VAL A 84 7.66 15.89 -18.51
C VAL A 84 7.28 16.98 -19.50
N LYS A 85 6.05 16.96 -20.03
CA LYS A 85 5.52 17.96 -20.96
C LYS A 85 5.53 19.37 -20.38
N ASN A 86 5.15 19.50 -19.11
CA ASN A 86 5.10 20.76 -18.39
C ASN A 86 6.45 21.18 -17.81
N LYS A 87 7.49 20.36 -17.95
CA LYS A 87 8.83 20.57 -17.35
C LYS A 87 8.78 20.69 -15.82
N GLU A 88 7.90 19.91 -15.17
CA GLU A 88 7.74 19.83 -13.72
C GLU A 88 8.65 18.71 -13.17
N PHE A 89 9.95 18.90 -13.25
CA PHE A 89 10.95 17.86 -12.92
C PHE A 89 11.03 17.56 -11.44
N THR A 90 10.66 18.50 -10.57
CA THR A 90 10.62 18.27 -9.11
C THR A 90 9.48 17.32 -8.76
N ASP A 91 8.27 17.62 -9.26
CA ASP A 91 7.10 16.74 -9.10
C ASP A 91 7.37 15.35 -9.69
N TYR A 92 7.95 15.29 -10.90
CA TYR A 92 8.31 14.04 -11.56
C TYR A 92 9.24 13.18 -10.71
N ASN A 93 10.36 13.75 -10.22
CA ASN A 93 11.35 12.99 -9.46
C ASN A 93 10.82 12.58 -8.07
N GLN A 94 10.01 13.42 -7.42
CA GLN A 94 9.32 13.06 -6.20
C GLN A 94 8.33 11.91 -6.44
N PHE A 95 7.58 11.97 -7.54
CA PHE A 95 6.62 10.93 -7.92
C PHE A 95 7.30 9.58 -8.17
N ILE A 96 8.44 9.56 -8.90
CA ILE A 96 9.22 8.33 -9.14
C ILE A 96 9.74 7.74 -7.83
N PHE A 97 10.23 8.57 -6.91
CA PHE A 97 10.69 8.08 -5.61
C PHE A 97 9.55 7.44 -4.81
N ILE A 98 8.38 8.09 -4.76
CA ILE A 98 7.21 7.54 -4.06
C ILE A 98 6.74 6.24 -4.70
N ARG A 99 6.71 6.16 -6.04
CA ARG A 99 6.33 4.95 -6.76
C ARG A 99 7.25 3.78 -6.43
N ASN A 100 8.57 4.00 -6.46
CA ASN A 100 9.53 2.95 -6.11
C ASN A 100 9.38 2.52 -4.64
N SER A 101 9.06 3.47 -3.73
CA SER A 101 8.77 3.16 -2.33
C SER A 101 7.47 2.36 -2.17
N GLU A 102 6.43 2.68 -2.96
CA GLU A 102 5.19 1.92 -3.03
C GLU A 102 5.42 0.48 -3.50
N ASP A 103 6.26 0.30 -4.53
CA ASP A 103 6.58 -1.03 -5.05
C ASP A 103 7.27 -1.90 -3.99
N PHE A 104 8.13 -1.30 -3.14
CA PHE A 104 8.74 -2.01 -2.01
C PHE A 104 7.68 -2.44 -0.96
N VAL A 105 6.75 -1.56 -0.63
CA VAL A 105 5.64 -1.87 0.30
C VAL A 105 4.70 -2.93 -0.29
N LYS A 106 4.40 -2.86 -1.59
CA LYS A 106 3.58 -3.87 -2.28
C LYS A 106 4.23 -5.25 -2.25
N GLU A 107 5.55 -5.30 -2.36
CA GLU A 107 6.28 -6.57 -2.29
C GLU A 107 6.20 -7.20 -0.88
N ILE A 108 6.26 -6.39 0.19
CA ILE A 108 6.00 -6.86 1.56
C ILE A 108 4.62 -7.52 1.65
N ASN A 109 3.59 -6.83 1.14
CA ASN A 109 2.21 -7.34 1.15
C ASN A 109 2.05 -8.58 0.27
N ARG A 110 2.67 -8.59 -0.93
CA ARG A 110 2.60 -9.73 -1.87
C ARG A 110 3.17 -11.01 -1.26
N GLN A 111 4.24 -10.88 -0.48
CA GLN A 111 4.86 -12.01 0.21
C GLN A 111 4.19 -12.30 1.57
N ASN A 112 3.16 -11.53 1.96
CA ASN A 112 2.46 -11.65 3.25
C ASN A 112 3.41 -11.61 4.45
N LEU A 113 4.33 -10.62 4.46
CA LEU A 113 5.36 -10.48 5.47
C LEU A 113 4.93 -9.54 6.60
N ASP A 114 5.23 -9.96 7.82
CA ASP A 114 5.09 -9.20 9.05
C ASP A 114 6.32 -9.35 9.95
N ALA A 115 6.32 -8.75 11.14
CA ALA A 115 7.44 -8.81 12.08
C ALA A 115 7.80 -10.24 12.53
N SER A 116 6.90 -11.21 12.39
CA SER A 116 7.13 -12.60 12.81
C SER A 116 7.82 -13.45 11.74
N ASN A 117 7.65 -13.13 10.45
CA ASN A 117 8.06 -14.00 9.35
C ASN A 117 8.91 -13.33 8.26
N PHE A 118 9.15 -12.01 8.30
CA PHE A 118 9.78 -11.30 7.19
C PHE A 118 11.16 -11.83 6.78
N THR A 119 11.90 -12.44 7.70
CA THR A 119 13.19 -13.04 7.39
C THR A 119 13.10 -14.29 6.49
N ASP A 120 11.89 -14.83 6.27
CA ASP A 120 11.66 -16.00 5.43
C ASP A 120 11.31 -15.62 3.98
N GLY A 121 11.10 -14.33 3.73
CA GLY A 121 10.77 -13.80 2.42
C GLY A 121 11.89 -13.91 1.38
N ASN A 122 11.53 -13.69 0.11
CA ASN A 122 12.46 -13.67 -1.01
C ASN A 122 13.24 -12.34 -1.08
N ILE A 123 14.44 -12.34 -0.53
CA ILE A 123 15.31 -11.16 -0.44
C ILE A 123 15.74 -10.59 -1.81
N LYS A 124 15.78 -11.39 -2.87
CA LYS A 124 16.28 -10.93 -4.18
C LYS A 124 15.45 -9.77 -4.73
N GLU A 125 14.13 -9.87 -4.62
CA GLU A 125 13.20 -8.82 -5.07
C GLU A 125 13.40 -7.54 -4.24
N PHE A 126 13.56 -7.67 -2.92
CA PHE A 126 13.77 -6.52 -2.06
C PHE A 126 15.08 -5.78 -2.35
N LYS A 127 16.16 -6.47 -2.71
CA LYS A 127 17.42 -5.83 -3.12
C LYS A 127 17.26 -5.00 -4.40
N ILE A 128 16.54 -5.54 -5.39
CA ILE A 128 16.25 -4.82 -6.64
C ILE A 128 15.43 -3.55 -6.36
N LEU A 129 14.41 -3.67 -5.50
CA LEU A 129 13.55 -2.54 -5.15
C LEU A 129 14.29 -1.51 -4.29
N GLN A 130 15.14 -1.94 -3.37
CA GLN A 130 16.02 -1.09 -2.57
C GLN A 130 16.90 -0.20 -3.46
N GLU A 131 17.56 -0.78 -4.46
CA GLU A 131 18.37 0.00 -5.40
C GLU A 131 17.55 1.04 -6.17
N LYS A 132 16.32 0.69 -6.61
CA LYS A 132 15.43 1.63 -7.30
C LYS A 132 15.04 2.80 -6.40
N VAL A 133 14.66 2.52 -5.15
CA VAL A 133 14.33 3.54 -4.16
C VAL A 133 15.51 4.46 -3.91
N GLU A 134 16.70 3.91 -3.67
CA GLU A 134 17.91 4.69 -3.42
C GLU A 134 18.28 5.59 -4.60
N LYS A 135 18.30 5.04 -5.81
CA LYS A 135 18.58 5.81 -7.04
C LYS A 135 17.59 6.97 -7.20
N SER A 136 16.29 6.71 -7.04
CA SER A 136 15.26 7.74 -7.20
C SER A 136 15.32 8.81 -6.10
N LEU A 137 15.60 8.43 -4.85
CA LEU A 137 15.80 9.39 -3.76
C LEU A 137 17.00 10.30 -4.02
N ASN A 138 18.10 9.75 -4.52
CA ASN A 138 19.29 10.53 -4.85
C ASN A 138 19.05 11.51 -6.00
N VAL A 139 18.30 11.10 -7.02
CA VAL A 139 17.87 11.98 -8.11
C VAL A 139 16.97 13.09 -7.58
N PHE A 140 15.96 12.77 -6.80
CA PHE A 140 15.08 13.76 -6.19
C PHE A 140 15.85 14.78 -5.33
N ARG A 141 16.75 14.33 -4.46
CA ARG A 141 17.60 15.22 -3.65
C ARG A 141 18.46 16.16 -4.50
N LYS A 142 18.97 15.68 -5.65
CA LYS A 142 19.71 16.54 -6.59
C LYS A 142 18.81 17.61 -7.19
N THR A 143 17.55 17.28 -7.51
CA THR A 143 16.58 18.24 -8.03
C THR A 143 16.33 19.38 -7.05
N LEU A 144 16.27 19.12 -5.74
CA LEU A 144 16.06 20.13 -4.70
C LEU A 144 17.20 21.17 -4.58
N LYS A 145 18.35 20.92 -5.20
CA LYS A 145 19.45 21.89 -5.26
C LYS A 145 19.21 22.96 -6.33
N ASN A 146 18.30 22.74 -7.27
CA ASN A 146 17.98 23.69 -8.34
C ASN A 146 16.84 24.63 -7.90
N THR A 147 17.17 25.65 -7.13
CA THR A 147 16.20 26.61 -6.58
C THR A 147 15.44 27.39 -7.67
N LYS A 148 16.05 27.62 -8.85
CA LYS A 148 15.37 28.25 -9.99
C LYS A 148 14.25 27.37 -10.53
N GLN A 149 14.49 26.06 -10.63
CA GLN A 149 13.49 25.08 -11.06
C GLN A 149 12.37 24.97 -10.03
N LEU A 150 12.69 24.89 -8.74
CA LEU A 150 11.70 24.84 -7.66
C LEU A 150 10.73 26.02 -7.74
N LYS A 151 11.25 27.25 -7.81
CA LYS A 151 10.44 28.48 -7.93
C LYS A 151 9.57 28.48 -9.17
N LYS A 152 10.10 28.03 -10.31
CA LYS A 152 9.32 27.89 -11.56
C LYS A 152 8.14 26.92 -11.42
N GLU A 153 8.31 25.87 -10.63
CA GLU A 153 7.26 24.89 -10.36
C GLU A 153 6.32 25.31 -9.20
N GLY A 154 6.57 26.46 -8.55
CA GLY A 154 5.75 26.99 -7.45
C GLY A 154 6.12 26.43 -6.07
N PHE A 155 7.38 25.99 -5.90
CA PHE A 155 7.89 25.46 -4.65
C PHE A 155 8.97 26.35 -4.05
N GLU A 156 9.06 26.33 -2.71
CA GLU A 156 10.25 26.73 -1.95
C GLU A 156 10.98 25.47 -1.47
N LYS A 157 12.29 25.59 -1.29
CA LYS A 157 13.12 24.44 -0.87
C LYS A 157 12.69 23.86 0.48
N GLU A 158 12.32 24.74 1.39
CA GLU A 158 11.92 24.46 2.76
C GLU A 158 10.61 23.65 2.84
N ASP A 159 9.79 23.70 1.78
CA ASP A 159 8.57 22.86 1.69
C ASP A 159 8.88 21.37 1.75
N PHE A 160 10.07 21.00 1.29
CA PHE A 160 10.50 19.60 1.19
C PHE A 160 11.25 19.08 2.42
N ASP A 161 11.64 19.91 3.39
CA ASP A 161 12.44 19.48 4.54
C ASP A 161 11.75 18.36 5.36
N PRO A 162 10.43 18.47 5.72
CA PRO A 162 9.74 17.39 6.40
C PRO A 162 9.68 16.11 5.54
N PHE A 163 9.43 16.26 4.24
CA PHE A 163 9.39 15.12 3.31
C PHE A 163 10.76 14.42 3.21
N VAL A 164 11.84 15.17 3.06
CA VAL A 164 13.22 14.61 3.00
C VAL A 164 13.58 13.90 4.29
N THR A 165 13.13 14.42 5.44
CA THR A 165 13.30 13.76 6.74
C THR A 165 12.60 12.40 6.77
N LYS A 166 11.33 12.35 6.34
CA LYS A 166 10.57 11.09 6.27
C LYS A 166 11.14 10.13 5.22
N ALA A 167 11.56 10.64 4.06
CA ALA A 167 12.22 9.84 3.03
C ALA A 167 13.54 9.20 3.53
N SER A 168 14.29 9.93 4.36
CA SER A 168 15.52 9.42 4.97
C SER A 168 15.20 8.33 6.00
N ALA A 169 14.17 8.50 6.81
CA ALA A 169 13.73 7.50 7.79
C ALA A 169 13.22 6.24 7.08
N PHE A 170 12.41 6.39 6.01
CA PHE A 170 11.94 5.26 5.20
C PHE A 170 13.11 4.48 4.60
N LYS A 171 14.07 5.18 3.97
CA LYS A 171 15.28 4.53 3.42
C LYS A 171 16.05 3.75 4.49
N ARG A 172 16.27 4.34 5.65
CA ARG A 172 17.01 3.69 6.74
C ARG A 172 16.30 2.42 7.22
N SER A 173 14.98 2.48 7.41
CA SER A 173 14.19 1.30 7.80
C SER A 173 14.19 0.22 6.73
N MET A 174 14.11 0.60 5.45
CA MET A 174 14.24 -0.32 4.32
C MET A 174 15.62 -1.00 4.29
N ASP A 175 16.69 -0.24 4.51
CA ASP A 175 18.06 -0.77 4.55
C ASP A 175 18.23 -1.78 5.70
N GLU A 176 17.69 -1.46 6.89
CA GLU A 176 17.73 -2.36 8.03
C GLU A 176 16.88 -3.62 7.83
N PHE A 177 15.72 -3.49 7.16
CA PHE A 177 14.88 -4.63 6.77
C PHE A 177 15.66 -5.62 5.89
N VAL A 178 16.28 -5.13 4.81
CA VAL A 178 17.06 -5.97 3.90
C VAL A 178 18.24 -6.60 4.62
N LYS A 179 18.94 -5.85 5.47
CA LYS A 179 20.05 -6.35 6.27
C LYS A 179 19.61 -7.45 7.26
N LYS A 180 18.46 -7.26 7.95
CA LYS A 180 17.89 -8.28 8.84
C LYS A 180 17.51 -9.54 8.06
N MET A 181 16.92 -9.42 6.88
CA MET A 181 16.63 -10.55 6.00
C MET A 181 17.91 -11.32 5.60
N GLU A 182 18.99 -10.60 5.22
CA GLU A 182 20.27 -11.22 4.87
C GLU A 182 20.86 -12.03 6.01
N LYS A 183 20.82 -11.48 7.22
CA LYS A 183 21.39 -12.09 8.42
C LYS A 183 20.46 -13.08 9.10
N LYS A 184 19.22 -13.23 8.61
CA LYS A 184 18.15 -13.97 9.28
C LYS A 184 17.90 -13.48 10.73
N GLU A 185 18.08 -12.17 10.94
CA GLU A 185 17.90 -11.51 12.23
C GLU A 185 16.43 -11.17 12.44
N LYS A 186 15.79 -11.84 13.37
CA LYS A 186 14.36 -11.67 13.67
C LYS A 186 14.10 -10.31 14.34
N ALA A 187 12.87 -9.83 14.24
CA ALA A 187 12.41 -8.72 15.06
C ALA A 187 12.41 -9.11 16.55
N SER A 188 12.40 -8.11 17.42
CA SER A 188 12.32 -8.32 18.85
C SER A 188 11.06 -9.09 19.24
N HIS A 189 11.10 -9.81 20.37
CA HIS A 189 9.93 -10.52 20.89
C HIS A 189 8.73 -9.59 21.09
N SER A 190 8.96 -8.36 21.50
CA SER A 190 7.90 -7.35 21.65
C SER A 190 7.24 -7.01 20.32
N ALA A 191 8.03 -6.83 19.25
CA ALA A 191 7.53 -6.51 17.92
C ALA A 191 6.76 -7.69 17.30
N THR A 192 7.21 -8.93 17.50
CA THR A 192 6.51 -10.12 16.96
C THR A 192 5.15 -10.35 17.59
N ASN A 193 4.93 -9.88 18.82
CA ASN A 193 3.69 -10.11 19.57
C ASN A 193 2.76 -8.89 19.63
N ASN A 194 3.23 -7.70 19.20
CA ASN A 194 2.43 -6.49 19.30
C ASN A 194 2.74 -5.53 18.15
N SER A 195 1.74 -5.24 17.33
CA SER A 195 1.85 -4.36 16.17
C SER A 195 2.30 -2.91 16.51
N PHE A 196 2.04 -2.43 17.72
CA PHE A 196 2.52 -1.11 18.15
C PHE A 196 4.05 -1.08 18.25
N PHE A 197 4.65 -2.11 18.85
CA PHE A 197 6.10 -2.23 18.92
C PHE A 197 6.71 -2.53 17.56
N ALA A 198 6.06 -3.36 16.73
CA ALA A 198 6.49 -3.59 15.36
C ALA A 198 6.56 -2.28 14.54
N LYS A 199 5.55 -1.40 14.64
CA LYS A 199 5.56 -0.08 13.99
C LYS A 199 6.68 0.85 14.48
N SER A 200 7.26 0.57 15.64
CA SER A 200 8.32 1.38 16.26
C SER A 200 9.71 0.82 16.06
N GLU A 201 9.83 -0.48 15.74
CA GLU A 201 11.10 -1.14 15.50
C GLU A 201 11.56 -0.98 14.06
N GLU A 202 12.73 -0.35 13.87
CA GLU A 202 13.32 -0.11 12.55
C GLU A 202 13.60 -1.42 11.82
N GLY A 203 13.23 -1.48 10.55
CA GLY A 203 13.44 -2.65 9.70
C GLY A 203 12.38 -3.76 9.85
N THR A 204 11.22 -3.47 10.46
CA THR A 204 10.06 -4.36 10.38
C THR A 204 9.12 -3.94 9.25
N PRO A 205 8.33 -4.86 8.68
CA PRO A 205 7.31 -4.53 7.69
C PRO A 205 6.35 -3.42 8.13
N GLU A 206 5.88 -3.47 9.37
CA GLU A 206 4.95 -2.52 9.96
C GLU A 206 5.57 -1.12 10.11
N ASN A 207 6.86 -1.04 10.44
CA ASN A 207 7.58 0.23 10.53
C ASN A 207 7.74 0.85 9.14
N ILE A 208 8.10 0.06 8.13
CA ILE A 208 8.23 0.51 6.74
C ILE A 208 6.88 1.04 6.23
N LEU A 209 5.78 0.31 6.46
CA LEU A 209 4.43 0.73 6.06
C LEU A 209 4.02 2.04 6.75
N LYS A 210 4.28 2.18 8.06
CA LYS A 210 4.04 3.42 8.80
C LYS A 210 4.80 4.59 8.17
N LEU A 211 6.12 4.42 7.94
CA LEU A 211 6.97 5.48 7.38
C LEU A 211 6.57 5.85 5.96
N TYR A 212 6.11 4.88 5.15
CA TYR A 212 5.56 5.13 3.83
C TYR A 212 4.28 6.00 3.92
N ASN A 213 3.36 5.69 4.82
CA ASN A 213 2.15 6.49 5.01
C ASN A 213 2.47 7.92 5.47
N GLU A 214 3.45 8.10 6.36
CA GLU A 214 3.94 9.42 6.78
C GLU A 214 4.56 10.18 5.59
N LEU A 215 5.29 9.50 4.71
CA LEU A 215 5.85 10.08 3.50
C LEU A 215 4.77 10.59 2.54
N ILE A 216 3.70 9.81 2.35
CA ILE A 216 2.54 10.21 1.53
C ILE A 216 1.85 11.43 2.15
N ALA A 217 1.68 11.46 3.46
CA ALA A 217 1.08 12.61 4.16
C ALA A 217 1.89 13.90 3.94
N GLU A 218 3.22 13.84 4.05
CA GLU A 218 4.07 15.01 3.78
C GLU A 218 4.01 15.47 2.32
N ARG A 219 3.98 14.53 1.37
CA ARG A 219 3.76 14.88 -0.04
C ARG A 219 2.46 15.64 -0.26
N ASN A 220 1.38 15.18 0.34
CA ASN A 220 0.07 15.83 0.19
C ASN A 220 0.09 17.26 0.75
N LYS A 221 0.79 17.51 1.86
CA LYS A 221 0.97 18.87 2.40
C LYS A 221 1.72 19.78 1.40
N ILE A 222 2.77 19.27 0.75
CA ILE A 222 3.53 20.02 -0.27
C ILE A 222 2.63 20.39 -1.45
N LEU A 223 1.84 19.44 -1.95
CA LEU A 223 0.92 19.69 -3.06
C LEU A 223 -0.15 20.72 -2.70
N ASN A 224 -0.69 20.71 -1.49
CA ASN A 224 -1.65 21.71 -1.03
C ASN A 224 -1.02 23.10 -0.98
N LYS A 225 0.19 23.25 -0.43
CA LYS A 225 0.92 24.53 -0.45
C LYS A 225 1.17 25.05 -1.88
N LYS A 226 1.48 24.16 -2.83
CA LYS A 226 1.64 24.54 -4.26
C LYS A 226 0.35 25.09 -4.84
N ILE A 227 -0.80 24.50 -4.51
CA ILE A 227 -2.12 24.94 -4.96
C ILE A 227 -2.43 26.31 -4.38
N ASP A 228 -2.25 26.50 -3.05
CA ASP A 228 -2.53 27.76 -2.34
C ASP A 228 -1.70 28.94 -2.89
N ARG A 229 -0.48 28.69 -3.38
CA ARG A 229 0.38 29.74 -4.00
C ARG A 229 0.00 30.10 -5.43
N LYS A 230 -0.79 29.26 -6.12
CA LYS A 230 -1.25 29.49 -7.49
C LYS A 230 -2.64 30.12 -7.57
N SER A 231 -3.41 30.09 -6.46
CA SER A 231 -4.72 30.72 -6.29
C SER A 231 -4.57 32.16 -5.81
#